data_4a70f9191614548c8a52c9a7ce6e88b5
#
_entry.id   4a70f9191614548c8a52c9a7ce6e88b5
#
_cell.length_a   1.000
_cell.length_b   1.000
_cell.length_c   1.000
_cell.angle_alpha   90.00
_cell.angle_beta   90.00
_cell.angle_gamma   90.00
#
_symmetry.space_group_name_H-M   'P 1'
#
loop_
_entity.id
_entity.type
_entity.pdbx_description
1 polymer ?
#
loop_
_entity_poly.entity_id
_entity_poly.type
_entity_poly.pdbx_seq_one_letter_code
_entity_poly.pdbx_strand_id
1 'polypeptide(L)'
;MPALQAETKAADDLAGRVVAWQRVHGRHGLPWQGTRDPYRVWLSEVMLQQTQVATVLGYYGRFLERFPDVQALAAAPLDEVLALWSGLGYYSRARNLHRCARAVVSQHGGRFPPSSQALAALPGIGPSTAAAIAAFCFGERAAILDGNVKRVLTRALGFDGDLAQPAHERQLWAFARALLPEEGVEGGVEAYTQGLMDLGSGVCTLRRPACERCPLQDTCVARREARPQDFPVKTRRLKRGRRMHVLLWLRQGSRLWLVQRPDTGVWGGLWSLPEWPADEELTRRVARWPGEGEALPAIEHALTHFDWTLRPLRWTWPEDLAAADQQALEAALPVGRWLTQAEALRLGLPAPVRRLLTGA
;
A
#
# COMPACT_ATOMS: atom_id res chain seq x y z
N MET A 1 -42.15 2.45 9.98
CA MET A 1 -41.72 3.09 11.24
C MET A 1 -41.16 2.10 12.30
N PRO A 2 -41.73 0.91 12.60
CA PRO A 2 -41.11 -0.01 13.58
C PRO A 2 -39.79 -0.63 13.17
N ALA A 3 -39.62 -0.90 11.87
CA ALA A 3 -38.36 -1.45 11.34
C ALA A 3 -37.17 -0.48 11.49
N LEU A 4 -37.39 0.81 11.24
CA LEU A 4 -36.36 1.83 11.40
C LEU A 4 -35.91 2.01 12.87
N GLN A 5 -36.81 1.83 13.82
CA GLN A 5 -36.52 1.94 15.27
C GLN A 5 -35.79 0.68 15.81
N ALA A 6 -36.08 -0.49 15.25
CA ALA A 6 -35.36 -1.71 15.60
C ALA A 6 -33.92 -1.71 15.01
N GLU A 7 -33.75 -1.15 13.82
CA GLU A 7 -32.43 -0.95 13.18
C GLU A 7 -31.57 0.06 13.95
N THR A 8 -32.15 1.17 14.47
CA THR A 8 -31.43 2.15 15.29
C THR A 8 -30.94 1.54 16.61
N LYS A 9 -31.80 0.78 17.32
CA LYS A 9 -31.43 0.16 18.59
C LYS A 9 -30.36 -0.94 18.46
N ALA A 10 -30.35 -1.67 17.34
CA ALA A 10 -29.29 -2.64 17.02
C ALA A 10 -27.97 -1.92 16.60
N ALA A 11 -28.07 -0.72 16.02
CA ALA A 11 -26.95 0.12 15.65
C ALA A 11 -26.23 0.69 16.89
N ASP A 12 -26.98 1.19 17.87
CA ASP A 12 -26.44 1.73 19.14
C ASP A 12 -25.69 0.65 19.93
N ASP A 13 -26.19 -0.59 19.90
CA ASP A 13 -25.53 -1.73 20.53
C ASP A 13 -24.20 -2.11 19.84
N LEU A 14 -24.11 -2.04 18.50
CA LEU A 14 -22.88 -2.39 17.77
C LEU A 14 -21.71 -1.44 18.09
N ALA A 15 -21.95 -0.14 18.05
CA ALA A 15 -20.92 0.86 18.35
C ALA A 15 -20.43 0.74 19.79
N GLY A 16 -21.32 0.65 20.75
CA GLY A 16 -20.99 0.47 22.17
C GLY A 16 -20.16 -0.77 22.44
N ARG A 17 -20.53 -1.91 21.82
CA ARG A 17 -19.79 -3.17 21.94
C ARG A 17 -18.39 -3.09 21.35
N VAL A 18 -18.23 -2.46 20.19
CA VAL A 18 -16.91 -2.27 19.54
C VAL A 18 -16.02 -1.37 20.39
N VAL A 19 -16.55 -0.25 20.89
CA VAL A 19 -15.82 0.68 21.76
C VAL A 19 -15.38 0.00 23.06
N ALA A 20 -16.28 -0.67 23.75
CA ALA A 20 -15.97 -1.38 24.98
C ALA A 20 -14.92 -2.47 24.78
N TRP A 21 -15.03 -3.25 23.70
CA TRP A 21 -14.08 -4.28 23.36
C TRP A 21 -12.70 -3.71 23.01
N GLN A 22 -12.66 -2.64 22.23
CA GLN A 22 -11.39 -2.02 21.82
C GLN A 22 -10.60 -1.50 23.03
N ARG A 23 -11.27 -0.90 23.99
CA ARG A 23 -10.62 -0.38 25.21
C ARG A 23 -9.93 -1.45 26.04
N VAL A 24 -10.40 -2.69 26.00
CA VAL A 24 -9.85 -3.80 26.78
C VAL A 24 -8.96 -4.72 25.96
N HIS A 25 -9.35 -5.01 24.72
CA HIS A 25 -8.75 -6.05 23.88
C HIS A 25 -8.11 -5.52 22.60
N GLY A 26 -8.28 -4.24 22.30
CA GLY A 26 -7.68 -3.59 21.13
C GLY A 26 -6.17 -3.47 21.23
N ARG A 27 -5.54 -3.10 20.13
CA ARG A 27 -4.10 -2.80 20.09
C ARG A 27 -3.87 -1.39 20.62
N HIS A 28 -2.94 -1.23 21.56
CA HIS A 28 -2.64 0.06 22.20
C HIS A 28 -1.15 0.41 22.20
N GLY A 29 -0.28 -0.46 21.69
CA GLY A 29 1.18 -0.29 21.75
C GLY A 29 1.86 -0.03 20.40
N LEU A 30 1.12 0.39 19.36
CA LEU A 30 1.74 0.66 18.07
C LEU A 30 2.34 2.08 18.03
N PRO A 31 3.51 2.30 17.39
CA PRO A 31 4.24 3.57 17.42
C PRO A 31 3.46 4.78 16.88
N TRP A 32 2.41 4.53 16.11
CA TRP A 32 1.52 5.57 15.54
C TRP A 32 0.23 5.77 16.35
N GLN A 33 0.08 5.04 17.45
CA GLN A 33 -1.03 5.24 18.39
C GLN A 33 -0.61 6.19 19.53
N GLY A 34 -1.57 6.74 20.24
CA GLY A 34 -1.30 7.67 21.34
C GLY A 34 -0.77 9.04 20.90
N THR A 35 -0.84 9.37 19.63
CA THR A 35 -0.49 10.67 19.07
C THR A 35 -1.67 11.28 18.32
N ARG A 36 -1.79 12.62 18.39
CA ARG A 36 -2.72 13.40 17.55
C ARG A 36 -2.01 14.16 16.43
N ASP A 37 -0.74 13.83 16.16
CA ASP A 37 0.00 14.41 15.04
C ASP A 37 -0.49 13.83 13.71
N PRO A 38 -1.15 14.63 12.84
CA PRO A 38 -1.72 14.15 11.59
C PRO A 38 -0.68 13.61 10.63
N TYR A 39 0.56 14.13 10.66
CA TYR A 39 1.63 13.60 9.82
C TYR A 39 1.97 12.16 10.17
N ARG A 40 2.12 11.87 11.46
CA ARG A 40 2.45 10.54 11.98
C ARG A 40 1.34 9.52 11.73
N VAL A 41 0.08 9.93 11.98
CA VAL A 41 -1.09 9.09 11.73
C VAL A 41 -1.26 8.83 10.23
N TRP A 42 -1.21 9.87 9.40
CA TRP A 42 -1.31 9.73 7.94
C TRP A 42 -0.24 8.80 7.36
N LEU A 43 1.01 8.96 7.80
CA LEU A 43 2.12 8.11 7.35
C LEU A 43 1.83 6.63 7.63
N SER A 44 1.39 6.31 8.85
CA SER A 44 1.04 4.93 9.22
C SER A 44 -0.15 4.40 8.43
N GLU A 45 -1.21 5.19 8.25
CA GLU A 45 -2.39 4.82 7.47
C GLU A 45 -2.02 4.46 6.02
N VAL A 46 -1.15 5.27 5.38
CA VAL A 46 -0.68 4.98 4.03
C VAL A 46 0.22 3.75 3.99
N MET A 47 1.11 3.56 4.95
CA MET A 47 1.98 2.37 5.02
C MET A 47 1.19 1.08 5.26
N LEU A 48 0.12 1.13 6.04
CA LEU A 48 -0.72 -0.02 6.38
C LEU A 48 -1.66 -0.46 5.25
N GLN A 49 -1.86 0.37 4.22
CA GLN A 49 -2.66 -0.05 3.06
C GLN A 49 -2.07 -1.31 2.42
N GLN A 50 -2.77 -2.44 2.52
CA GLN A 50 -2.36 -3.75 1.98
C GLN A 50 -0.99 -4.25 2.48
N THR A 51 -0.53 -3.78 3.64
CA THR A 51 0.73 -4.19 4.27
C THR A 51 0.46 -4.60 5.72
N GLN A 52 1.11 -5.67 6.16
CA GLN A 52 0.96 -6.17 7.53
C GLN A 52 1.68 -5.24 8.54
N VAL A 53 1.12 -5.12 9.74
CA VAL A 53 1.67 -4.31 10.84
C VAL A 53 3.14 -4.67 11.13
N ALA A 54 3.47 -5.96 11.22
CA ALA A 54 4.83 -6.42 11.48
C ALA A 54 5.85 -5.88 10.45
N THR A 55 5.44 -5.79 9.17
CA THR A 55 6.28 -5.20 8.13
C THR A 55 6.41 -3.68 8.32
N VAL A 56 5.30 -2.98 8.58
CA VAL A 56 5.30 -1.51 8.73
C VAL A 56 6.15 -1.05 9.90
N LEU A 57 6.17 -1.78 11.02
CA LEU A 57 6.98 -1.44 12.20
C LEU A 57 8.46 -1.19 11.85
N GLY A 58 9.04 -2.03 10.98
CA GLY A 58 10.44 -1.86 10.55
C GLY A 58 10.69 -0.67 9.61
N TYR A 59 9.66 -0.12 8.99
CA TYR A 59 9.76 1.00 8.05
C TYR A 59 9.41 2.34 8.67
N TYR A 60 8.43 2.36 9.56
CA TYR A 60 7.87 3.59 10.13
C TYR A 60 8.92 4.42 10.89
N GLY A 61 9.69 3.78 11.78
CA GLY A 61 10.76 4.46 12.53
C GLY A 61 11.81 5.08 11.60
N ARG A 62 12.38 4.28 10.67
CA ARG A 62 13.38 4.75 9.70
C ARG A 62 12.88 5.89 8.81
N PHE A 63 11.59 5.86 8.48
CA PHE A 63 10.99 6.90 7.66
C PHE A 63 10.86 8.22 8.44
N LEU A 64 10.48 8.16 9.73
CA LEU A 64 10.42 9.33 10.61
C LEU A 64 11.80 9.89 10.99
N GLU A 65 12.81 9.03 11.12
CA GLU A 65 14.20 9.49 11.32
C GLU A 65 14.68 10.35 10.17
N ARG A 66 14.34 9.96 8.93
CA ARG A 66 14.78 10.70 7.74
C ARG A 66 13.85 11.86 7.40
N PHE A 67 12.56 11.70 7.61
CA PHE A 67 11.51 12.69 7.32
C PHE A 67 10.67 12.91 8.59
N PRO A 68 11.15 13.72 9.55
CA PRO A 68 10.49 13.88 10.84
C PRO A 68 9.14 14.60 10.75
N ASP A 69 8.91 15.35 9.69
CA ASP A 69 7.72 16.13 9.43
C ASP A 69 7.36 16.17 7.94
N VAL A 70 6.21 16.80 7.64
CA VAL A 70 5.70 16.90 6.27
C VAL A 70 6.55 17.81 5.40
N GLN A 71 7.25 18.78 5.97
CA GLN A 71 8.13 19.72 5.29
C GLN A 71 9.39 18.98 4.78
N ALA A 72 10.02 18.20 5.65
CA ALA A 72 11.18 17.39 5.29
C ALA A 72 10.82 16.38 4.18
N LEU A 73 9.66 15.73 4.28
CA LEU A 73 9.18 14.81 3.25
C LEU A 73 8.89 15.53 1.92
N ALA A 74 8.27 16.71 1.96
CA ALA A 74 7.93 17.47 0.76
C ALA A 74 9.17 18.00 0.02
N ALA A 75 10.21 18.34 0.75
CA ALA A 75 11.48 18.88 0.21
C ALA A 75 12.42 17.78 -0.34
N ALA A 76 12.22 16.52 0.06
CA ALA A 76 13.06 15.41 -0.33
C ALA A 76 12.94 15.10 -1.83
N PRO A 77 14.02 14.64 -2.50
CA PRO A 77 13.91 14.04 -3.82
C PRO A 77 13.02 12.79 -3.79
N LEU A 78 12.18 12.61 -4.82
CA LEU A 78 11.30 11.44 -4.90
C LEU A 78 12.08 10.11 -4.85
N ASP A 79 13.25 10.05 -5.46
CA ASP A 79 14.11 8.86 -5.46
C ASP A 79 14.49 8.42 -4.03
N GLU A 80 14.74 9.36 -3.15
CA GLU A 80 15.05 9.08 -1.74
C GLU A 80 13.83 8.48 -0.99
N VAL A 81 12.64 9.05 -1.23
CA VAL A 81 11.39 8.52 -0.69
C VAL A 81 11.13 7.10 -1.19
N LEU A 82 11.32 6.85 -2.49
CA LEU A 82 11.16 5.53 -3.08
C LEU A 82 12.22 4.52 -2.59
N ALA A 83 13.43 4.97 -2.32
CA ALA A 83 14.49 4.13 -1.75
C ALA A 83 14.12 3.63 -0.35
N LEU A 84 13.68 4.52 0.54
CA LEU A 84 13.22 4.16 1.89
C LEU A 84 11.94 3.30 1.88
N TRP A 85 11.10 3.45 0.85
CA TRP A 85 9.89 2.65 0.66
C TRP A 85 10.16 1.26 0.09
N SER A 86 11.39 1.01 -0.40
CA SER A 86 11.74 -0.22 -1.10
C SER A 86 11.51 -1.46 -0.23
N GLY A 87 10.67 -2.38 -0.72
CA GLY A 87 10.24 -3.58 0.00
C GLY A 87 8.80 -3.54 0.54
N LEU A 88 8.21 -2.35 0.74
CA LEU A 88 6.79 -2.24 1.15
C LEU A 88 5.81 -2.57 0.02
N GLY A 89 6.25 -2.51 -1.24
CA GLY A 89 5.38 -2.70 -2.40
C GLY A 89 4.41 -1.55 -2.65
N TYR A 90 3.60 -1.68 -3.73
CA TYR A 90 2.60 -0.66 -4.10
C TYR A 90 3.18 0.77 -4.11
N TYR A 91 4.24 0.97 -4.87
CA TYR A 91 5.03 2.22 -4.90
C TYR A 91 4.22 3.46 -5.31
N SER A 92 3.04 3.29 -5.92
CA SER A 92 2.10 4.39 -6.13
C SER A 92 1.70 5.07 -4.81
N ARG A 93 1.70 4.35 -3.67
CA ARG A 93 1.46 4.93 -2.35
C ARG A 93 2.57 5.92 -1.97
N ALA A 94 3.84 5.54 -2.16
CA ALA A 94 4.98 6.42 -1.88
C ALA A 94 4.97 7.68 -2.77
N ARG A 95 4.65 7.54 -4.06
CA ARG A 95 4.50 8.69 -4.96
C ARG A 95 3.35 9.60 -4.54
N ASN A 96 2.22 9.02 -4.16
CA ASN A 96 1.07 9.77 -3.65
C ASN A 96 1.41 10.43 -2.31
N LEU A 97 2.11 9.73 -1.42
CA LEU A 97 2.59 10.26 -0.15
C LEU A 97 3.45 11.52 -0.37
N HIS A 98 4.43 11.46 -1.26
CA HIS A 98 5.29 12.59 -1.60
C HIS A 98 4.50 13.74 -2.24
N ARG A 99 3.58 13.45 -3.19
CA ARG A 99 2.71 14.48 -3.79
C ARG A 99 1.79 15.12 -2.76
N CYS A 100 1.25 14.33 -1.84
CA CYS A 100 0.41 14.82 -0.75
C CYS A 100 1.21 15.74 0.19
N ALA A 101 2.42 15.35 0.60
CA ALA A 101 3.29 16.20 1.42
C ALA A 101 3.52 17.56 0.76
N ARG A 102 3.84 17.58 -0.53
CA ARG A 102 4.02 18.83 -1.30
C ARG A 102 2.73 19.66 -1.36
N ALA A 103 1.57 19.03 -1.53
CA ALA A 103 0.28 19.72 -1.51
C ALA A 103 -0.01 20.33 -0.12
N VAL A 104 0.22 19.59 0.97
CA VAL A 104 0.06 20.11 2.33
C VAL A 104 0.95 21.32 2.59
N VAL A 105 2.21 21.27 2.15
CA VAL A 105 3.12 22.42 2.33
C VAL A 105 2.70 23.60 1.47
N SER A 106 2.41 23.40 0.18
CA SER A 106 2.15 24.50 -0.75
C SER A 106 0.75 25.12 -0.63
N GLN A 107 -0.27 24.33 -0.27
CA GLN A 107 -1.67 24.76 -0.25
C GLN A 107 -2.22 24.99 1.16
N HIS A 108 -1.60 24.36 2.18
CA HIS A 108 -2.07 24.41 3.57
C HIS A 108 -0.99 24.88 4.56
N GLY A 109 0.11 25.49 4.08
CA GLY A 109 1.18 26.01 4.92
C GLY A 109 1.84 24.97 5.84
N GLY A 110 1.88 23.71 5.39
CA GLY A 110 2.49 22.61 6.15
C GLY A 110 1.60 22.04 7.27
N ARG A 111 0.31 22.36 7.29
CA ARG A 111 -0.66 21.85 8.28
C ARG A 111 -1.72 21.01 7.57
N PHE A 112 -1.99 19.83 8.09
CA PHE A 112 -3.09 19.02 7.58
C PHE A 112 -4.43 19.67 7.89
N PRO A 113 -5.38 19.71 6.92
CA PRO A 113 -6.71 20.22 7.18
C PRO A 113 -7.45 19.35 8.20
N PRO A 114 -8.30 19.92 9.08
CA PRO A 114 -8.87 19.17 10.20
C PRO A 114 -10.10 18.34 9.84
N SER A 115 -10.67 18.47 8.64
CA SER A 115 -11.88 17.74 8.25
C SER A 115 -11.61 16.59 7.29
N SER A 116 -12.36 15.51 7.42
CA SER A 116 -12.29 14.35 6.52
C SER A 116 -12.58 14.72 5.06
N GLN A 117 -13.46 15.69 4.83
CA GLN A 117 -13.75 16.21 3.50
C GLN A 117 -12.52 16.87 2.87
N ALA A 118 -11.85 17.75 3.60
CA ALA A 118 -10.66 18.47 3.11
C ALA A 118 -9.45 17.51 2.98
N LEU A 119 -9.29 16.57 3.91
CA LEU A 119 -8.27 15.52 3.82
C LEU A 119 -8.45 14.63 2.58
N ALA A 120 -9.70 14.28 2.25
CA ALA A 120 -10.00 13.46 1.07
C ALA A 120 -9.70 14.16 -0.28
N ALA A 121 -9.56 15.48 -0.28
CA ALA A 121 -9.14 16.23 -1.47
C ALA A 121 -7.63 16.16 -1.73
N LEU A 122 -6.83 15.73 -0.75
CA LEU A 122 -5.39 15.62 -0.88
C LEU A 122 -4.98 14.39 -1.73
N PRO A 123 -3.87 14.46 -2.49
CA PRO A 123 -3.42 13.39 -3.35
C PRO A 123 -3.23 12.05 -2.61
N GLY A 124 -3.93 11.01 -3.07
CA GLY A 124 -3.80 9.65 -2.53
C GLY A 124 -4.46 9.38 -1.19
N ILE A 125 -5.20 10.34 -0.64
CA ILE A 125 -6.03 10.15 0.55
C ILE A 125 -7.46 9.83 0.10
N GLY A 126 -7.86 8.58 0.29
CA GLY A 126 -9.25 8.16 0.03
C GLY A 126 -10.19 8.46 1.21
N PRO A 127 -11.52 8.37 1.00
CA PRO A 127 -12.50 8.71 2.04
C PRO A 127 -12.28 7.98 3.37
N SER A 128 -11.93 6.69 3.34
CA SER A 128 -11.69 5.91 4.56
C SER A 128 -10.44 6.34 5.30
N THR A 129 -9.33 6.62 4.58
CA THR A 129 -8.09 7.13 5.18
C THR A 129 -8.30 8.55 5.74
N ALA A 130 -9.03 9.40 5.01
CA ALA A 130 -9.37 10.75 5.48
C ALA A 130 -10.18 10.70 6.79
N ALA A 131 -11.18 9.83 6.86
CA ALA A 131 -12.00 9.65 8.06
C ALA A 131 -11.19 9.11 9.25
N ALA A 132 -10.26 8.18 9.01
CA ALA A 132 -9.38 7.66 10.06
C ALA A 132 -8.48 8.76 10.64
N ILE A 133 -7.82 9.55 9.77
CA ILE A 133 -7.00 10.69 10.21
C ILE A 133 -7.84 11.71 10.98
N ALA A 134 -9.02 12.05 10.46
CA ALA A 134 -9.92 13.01 11.08
C ALA A 134 -10.41 12.53 12.46
N ALA A 135 -10.74 11.26 12.60
CA ALA A 135 -11.13 10.67 13.87
C ALA A 135 -9.97 10.67 14.88
N PHE A 136 -8.80 10.16 14.51
CA PHE A 136 -7.66 10.03 15.44
C PHE A 136 -7.01 11.36 15.83
N CYS A 137 -6.96 12.32 14.91
CA CYS A 137 -6.25 13.58 15.16
C CYS A 137 -7.15 14.73 15.61
N PHE A 138 -8.38 14.75 15.14
CA PHE A 138 -9.30 15.87 15.32
C PHE A 138 -10.61 15.51 16.03
N GLY A 139 -10.83 14.21 16.33
CA GLY A 139 -12.06 13.74 16.96
C GLY A 139 -13.30 13.86 16.08
N GLU A 140 -13.14 14.02 14.76
CA GLU A 140 -14.26 14.11 13.82
C GLU A 140 -15.04 12.79 13.76
N ARG A 141 -16.34 12.87 13.91
CA ARG A 141 -17.25 11.73 13.79
C ARG A 141 -17.44 11.35 12.32
N ALA A 142 -16.42 10.69 11.74
CA ALA A 142 -16.39 10.28 10.35
C ALA A 142 -16.25 8.76 10.23
N ALA A 143 -17.03 8.14 9.32
CA ALA A 143 -17.03 6.70 9.12
C ALA A 143 -15.85 6.24 8.27
N ILE A 144 -15.26 5.11 8.64
CA ILE A 144 -14.29 4.37 7.82
C ILE A 144 -14.97 3.20 7.11
N LEU A 145 -14.46 2.84 5.92
CA LEU A 145 -14.95 1.67 5.18
C LEU A 145 -13.84 1.06 4.31
N ASP A 146 -12.76 0.63 4.92
CA ASP A 146 -11.70 -0.11 4.27
C ASP A 146 -12.08 -1.59 4.03
N GLY A 147 -11.19 -2.39 3.46
CA GLY A 147 -11.47 -3.80 3.18
C GLY A 147 -11.76 -4.65 4.42
N ASN A 148 -11.19 -4.31 5.57
CA ASN A 148 -11.43 -4.99 6.84
C ASN A 148 -12.80 -4.59 7.40
N VAL A 149 -13.09 -3.31 7.42
CA VAL A 149 -14.37 -2.77 7.91
C VAL A 149 -15.54 -3.22 7.02
N LYS A 150 -15.37 -3.23 5.69
CA LYS A 150 -16.36 -3.82 4.76
C LYS A 150 -16.70 -5.24 5.16
N ARG A 151 -15.72 -6.08 5.48
CA ARG A 151 -15.93 -7.45 5.90
C ARG A 151 -16.65 -7.57 7.25
N VAL A 152 -16.24 -6.75 8.24
CA VAL A 152 -16.88 -6.72 9.55
C VAL A 152 -18.35 -6.33 9.41
N LEU A 153 -18.63 -5.20 8.77
CA LEU A 153 -19.98 -4.67 8.65
C LEU A 153 -20.89 -5.56 7.80
N THR A 154 -20.42 -6.07 6.67
CA THR A 154 -21.24 -6.98 5.84
C THR A 154 -21.61 -8.25 6.59
N ARG A 155 -20.72 -8.80 7.40
CA ARG A 155 -21.00 -9.98 8.25
C ARG A 155 -21.94 -9.66 9.40
N ALA A 156 -21.68 -8.56 10.12
CA ALA A 156 -22.50 -8.15 11.25
C ALA A 156 -23.95 -7.88 10.85
N LEU A 157 -24.15 -7.18 9.73
CA LEU A 157 -25.44 -6.77 9.22
C LEU A 157 -26.13 -7.82 8.32
N GLY A 158 -25.40 -8.86 7.87
CA GLY A 158 -25.91 -9.78 6.84
C GLY A 158 -26.09 -9.10 5.48
N PHE A 159 -25.25 -8.08 5.17
CA PHE A 159 -25.37 -7.33 3.93
C PHE A 159 -24.88 -8.15 2.74
N ASP A 160 -25.80 -8.59 1.89
CA ASP A 160 -25.60 -9.47 0.74
C ASP A 160 -25.41 -8.72 -0.59
N GLY A 161 -25.40 -7.39 -0.58
CA GLY A 161 -25.14 -6.58 -1.77
C GLY A 161 -23.74 -6.83 -2.33
N ASP A 162 -23.66 -7.08 -3.65
CA ASP A 162 -22.36 -7.26 -4.33
C ASP A 162 -21.55 -5.96 -4.34
N LEU A 163 -20.45 -5.93 -3.59
CA LEU A 163 -19.56 -4.77 -3.48
C LEU A 163 -18.76 -4.48 -4.75
N ALA A 164 -18.90 -5.27 -5.81
CA ALA A 164 -18.44 -4.90 -7.15
C ALA A 164 -19.35 -3.84 -7.81
N GLN A 165 -20.55 -3.65 -7.28
CA GLN A 165 -21.51 -2.66 -7.76
C GLN A 165 -21.44 -1.38 -6.92
N PRO A 166 -21.21 -0.20 -7.53
CA PRO A 166 -21.07 1.06 -6.80
C PRO A 166 -22.32 1.45 -5.97
N ALA A 167 -23.50 1.01 -6.36
CA ALA A 167 -24.73 1.26 -5.61
C ALA A 167 -24.71 0.58 -4.23
N HIS A 168 -24.32 -0.68 -4.17
CA HIS A 168 -24.21 -1.44 -2.93
C HIS A 168 -23.07 -0.91 -2.04
N GLU A 169 -21.96 -0.49 -2.63
CA GLU A 169 -20.89 0.14 -1.87
C GLU A 169 -21.36 1.47 -1.23
N ARG A 170 -22.12 2.29 -1.97
CA ARG A 170 -22.71 3.52 -1.40
C ARG A 170 -23.70 3.22 -0.26
N GLN A 171 -24.49 2.16 -0.39
CA GLN A 171 -25.42 1.71 0.66
C GLN A 171 -24.65 1.27 1.91
N LEU A 172 -23.57 0.51 1.76
CA LEU A 172 -22.72 0.11 2.89
C LEU A 172 -22.05 1.32 3.57
N TRP A 173 -21.67 2.35 2.81
CA TRP A 173 -21.21 3.62 3.35
C TRP A 173 -22.30 4.33 4.17
N ALA A 174 -23.56 4.27 3.74
CA ALA A 174 -24.68 4.84 4.51
C ALA A 174 -24.84 4.11 5.85
N PHE A 175 -24.79 2.79 5.86
CA PHE A 175 -24.78 2.01 7.10
C PHE A 175 -23.57 2.33 7.99
N ALA A 176 -22.35 2.42 7.42
CA ALA A 176 -21.17 2.77 8.20
C ALA A 176 -21.31 4.13 8.90
N ARG A 177 -21.94 5.10 8.26
CA ARG A 177 -22.23 6.42 8.89
C ARG A 177 -23.30 6.34 9.97
N ALA A 178 -24.35 5.57 9.75
CA ALA A 178 -25.43 5.38 10.73
C ALA A 178 -24.97 4.63 12.00
N LEU A 179 -23.94 3.80 11.88
CA LEU A 179 -23.37 3.01 12.98
C LEU A 179 -22.28 3.74 13.78
N LEU A 180 -22.02 5.01 13.53
CA LEU A 180 -21.06 5.78 14.31
C LEU A 180 -21.57 5.96 15.75
N PRO A 181 -20.71 5.89 16.77
CA PRO A 181 -21.10 6.12 18.15
C PRO A 181 -21.73 7.51 18.31
N GLU A 182 -22.62 7.65 19.30
CA GLU A 182 -23.25 8.94 19.61
C GLU A 182 -22.20 9.99 19.98
N GLU A 183 -22.60 11.28 19.81
CA GLU A 183 -21.78 12.39 20.24
C GLU A 183 -21.70 12.43 21.77
N GLY A 184 -20.56 12.86 22.31
CA GLY A 184 -20.36 13.01 23.76
C GLY A 184 -19.73 11.82 24.47
N VAL A 185 -19.52 10.67 23.79
CA VAL A 185 -18.70 9.60 24.34
C VAL A 185 -17.22 9.96 24.16
N GLU A 186 -16.53 10.37 25.23
CA GLU A 186 -15.13 10.75 25.19
C GLU A 186 -14.27 9.65 24.56
N GLY A 187 -13.49 9.98 23.50
CA GLY A 187 -12.70 9.03 22.73
C GLY A 187 -13.52 7.94 22.03
N GLY A 188 -14.85 8.10 21.92
CA GLY A 188 -15.73 7.07 21.34
C GLY A 188 -15.48 6.82 19.87
N VAL A 189 -15.29 7.85 19.07
CA VAL A 189 -15.04 7.71 17.63
C VAL A 189 -13.65 7.13 17.35
N GLU A 190 -12.63 7.51 18.10
CA GLU A 190 -11.28 6.95 17.97
C GLU A 190 -11.27 5.46 18.34
N ALA A 191 -11.87 5.10 19.48
CA ALA A 191 -11.97 3.71 19.92
C ALA A 191 -12.83 2.86 18.96
N TYR A 192 -13.90 3.40 18.41
CA TYR A 192 -14.72 2.72 17.41
C TYR A 192 -13.96 2.48 16.11
N THR A 193 -13.29 3.51 15.59
CA THR A 193 -12.49 3.43 14.37
C THR A 193 -11.37 2.41 14.52
N GLN A 194 -10.58 2.49 15.59
CA GLN A 194 -9.53 1.52 15.89
C GLN A 194 -10.11 0.11 16.12
N GLY A 195 -11.22 0.01 16.83
CA GLY A 195 -11.89 -1.25 17.12
C GLY A 195 -12.36 -2.00 15.87
N LEU A 196 -12.93 -1.31 14.90
CA LEU A 196 -13.30 -1.92 13.62
C LEU A 196 -12.08 -2.43 12.84
N MET A 197 -10.98 -1.67 12.82
CA MET A 197 -9.72 -2.09 12.20
C MET A 197 -9.15 -3.31 12.91
N ASP A 198 -9.13 -3.33 14.23
CA ASP A 198 -8.62 -4.44 15.06
C ASP A 198 -9.46 -5.70 14.92
N LEU A 199 -10.77 -5.58 14.96
CA LEU A 199 -11.70 -6.69 14.69
C LEU A 199 -11.44 -7.29 13.30
N GLY A 200 -11.35 -6.45 12.28
CA GLY A 200 -11.13 -6.91 10.92
C GLY A 200 -9.77 -7.58 10.72
N SER A 201 -8.71 -7.11 11.39
CA SER A 201 -7.38 -7.66 11.23
C SER A 201 -7.10 -8.89 12.08
N GLY A 202 -7.68 -8.99 13.28
CA GLY A 202 -7.32 -10.01 14.27
C GLY A 202 -8.42 -11.01 14.61
N VAL A 203 -9.69 -10.64 14.53
CA VAL A 203 -10.83 -11.47 14.97
C VAL A 203 -11.69 -11.88 13.78
N CYS A 204 -12.27 -10.92 13.08
CA CYS A 204 -13.15 -11.17 11.92
C CYS A 204 -12.32 -11.36 10.64
N THR A 205 -11.39 -12.31 10.64
CA THR A 205 -10.49 -12.57 9.52
C THR A 205 -11.21 -13.16 8.31
N LEU A 206 -10.57 -13.09 7.14
CA LEU A 206 -11.20 -13.49 5.87
C LEU A 206 -11.57 -14.98 5.85
N ARG A 207 -10.63 -15.85 6.21
CA ARG A 207 -10.79 -17.31 6.05
C ARG A 207 -11.23 -18.03 7.32
N ARG A 208 -10.74 -17.60 8.48
CA ARG A 208 -10.97 -18.25 9.78
C ARG A 208 -11.30 -17.20 10.84
N PRO A 209 -12.53 -16.64 10.83
CA PRO A 209 -12.94 -15.69 11.86
C PRO A 209 -13.07 -16.39 13.21
N ALA A 210 -12.55 -15.77 14.27
CA ALA A 210 -12.66 -16.21 15.65
C ALA A 210 -13.96 -15.64 16.27
N CYS A 211 -15.11 -16.15 15.83
CA CYS A 211 -16.42 -15.59 16.17
C CYS A 211 -16.72 -15.62 17.67
N GLU A 212 -16.19 -16.60 18.40
CA GLU A 212 -16.34 -16.75 19.87
C GLU A 212 -15.60 -15.65 20.66
N ARG A 213 -14.66 -14.96 20.05
CA ARG A 213 -13.92 -13.83 20.64
C ARG A 213 -14.45 -12.47 20.17
N CYS A 214 -15.47 -12.47 19.30
CA CYS A 214 -15.98 -11.26 18.68
C CYS A 214 -17.01 -10.57 19.60
N PRO A 215 -16.88 -9.26 19.87
CA PRO A 215 -17.89 -8.55 20.66
C PRO A 215 -19.27 -8.51 20.01
N LEU A 216 -19.34 -8.75 18.72
CA LEU A 216 -20.56 -8.76 17.93
C LEU A 216 -21.18 -10.16 17.80
N GLN A 217 -20.66 -11.17 18.49
CA GLN A 217 -21.03 -12.56 18.28
C GLN A 217 -22.54 -12.82 18.41
N ASP A 218 -23.21 -12.16 19.34
CA ASP A 218 -24.64 -12.41 19.64
C ASP A 218 -25.58 -11.71 18.65
N THR A 219 -25.12 -10.65 18.00
CA THR A 219 -25.90 -9.85 17.05
C THR A 219 -25.51 -10.09 15.59
N CYS A 220 -24.39 -10.78 15.34
CA CYS A 220 -23.85 -10.97 14.01
C CYS A 220 -24.71 -11.93 13.17
N VAL A 221 -25.29 -11.42 12.09
CA VAL A 221 -26.13 -12.19 11.15
C VAL A 221 -25.35 -13.35 10.52
N ALA A 222 -24.16 -13.09 10.00
CA ALA A 222 -23.34 -14.11 9.33
C ALA A 222 -22.96 -15.28 10.26
N ARG A 223 -22.76 -15.01 11.58
CA ARG A 223 -22.51 -16.04 12.58
C ARG A 223 -23.78 -16.83 12.86
N ARG A 224 -24.91 -16.16 13.10
CA ARG A 224 -26.20 -16.79 13.35
C ARG A 224 -26.61 -17.74 12.23
N GLU A 225 -26.29 -17.37 10.98
CA GLU A 225 -26.58 -18.17 9.79
C GLU A 225 -25.47 -19.16 9.43
N ALA A 226 -24.41 -19.26 10.25
CA ALA A 226 -23.26 -20.15 10.06
C ALA A 226 -22.53 -20.00 8.69
N ARG A 227 -22.59 -18.81 8.08
CA ARG A 227 -22.00 -18.56 6.74
C ARG A 227 -21.13 -17.29 6.65
N PRO A 228 -20.18 -17.07 7.56
CA PRO A 228 -19.34 -15.87 7.52
C PRO A 228 -18.45 -15.78 6.27
N GLN A 229 -18.20 -16.89 5.58
CA GLN A 229 -17.38 -16.94 4.36
C GLN A 229 -18.09 -16.34 3.14
N ASP A 230 -19.42 -16.25 3.15
CA ASP A 230 -20.22 -15.68 2.07
C ASP A 230 -20.10 -14.15 2.01
N PHE A 231 -19.62 -13.52 3.09
CA PHE A 231 -19.52 -12.09 3.22
C PHE A 231 -18.05 -11.61 3.27
N PRO A 232 -17.71 -10.50 2.57
CA PRO A 232 -18.56 -9.73 1.67
C PRO A 232 -18.78 -10.43 0.33
N VAL A 233 -19.98 -10.27 -0.25
CA VAL A 233 -20.27 -10.71 -1.63
C VAL A 233 -19.45 -9.89 -2.61
N LYS A 234 -18.75 -10.59 -3.50
CA LYS A 234 -17.92 -9.98 -4.53
C LYS A 234 -17.85 -10.89 -5.75
N THR A 235 -18.68 -10.60 -6.74
CA THR A 235 -18.77 -11.45 -7.96
C THR A 235 -17.62 -11.23 -8.92
N ARG A 236 -17.04 -10.03 -8.95
CA ARG A 236 -15.90 -9.73 -9.83
C ARG A 236 -14.62 -10.40 -9.32
N ARG A 237 -14.21 -11.46 -10.02
CA ARG A 237 -12.90 -12.12 -9.79
C ARG A 237 -11.85 -11.53 -10.72
N LEU A 238 -10.71 -11.17 -10.16
CA LEU A 238 -9.55 -10.76 -10.94
C LEU A 238 -8.98 -11.99 -11.67
N LYS A 239 -9.00 -11.97 -12.99
CA LYS A 239 -8.24 -12.96 -13.79
C LYS A 239 -6.76 -12.56 -13.71
N ARG A 240 -5.93 -13.41 -13.11
CA ARG A 240 -4.49 -13.22 -13.09
C ARG A 240 -3.90 -13.68 -14.42
N GLY A 241 -3.10 -12.81 -15.03
CA GLY A 241 -2.31 -13.15 -16.21
C GLY A 241 -0.93 -13.72 -15.86
N ARG A 242 -0.16 -14.06 -16.89
CA ARG A 242 1.27 -14.37 -16.77
C ARG A 242 2.04 -13.48 -17.73
N ARG A 243 3.22 -13.02 -17.31
CA ARG A 243 4.14 -12.27 -18.15
C ARG A 243 5.54 -12.80 -17.97
N MET A 244 6.33 -12.69 -19.02
CA MET A 244 7.76 -13.03 -19.01
C MET A 244 8.52 -11.89 -19.65
N HIS A 245 9.62 -11.50 -19.03
CA HIS A 245 10.53 -10.49 -19.56
C HIS A 245 11.97 -10.85 -19.20
N VAL A 246 12.88 -10.39 -20.05
CA VAL A 246 14.31 -10.49 -19.79
C VAL A 246 14.78 -9.19 -19.17
N LEU A 247 15.61 -9.29 -18.13
CA LEU A 247 16.30 -8.16 -17.51
C LEU A 247 17.78 -8.20 -17.93
N LEU A 248 18.25 -7.15 -18.55
CA LEU A 248 19.66 -7.02 -18.88
C LEU A 248 20.43 -6.43 -17.69
N TRP A 249 21.24 -7.23 -17.04
CA TRP A 249 22.21 -6.77 -16.04
C TRP A 249 23.55 -6.45 -16.73
N LEU A 250 23.56 -5.30 -17.38
CA LEU A 250 24.77 -4.82 -18.07
C LEU A 250 25.77 -4.26 -17.05
N ARG A 251 27.02 -4.72 -17.16
CA ARG A 251 28.14 -4.31 -16.30
C ARG A 251 29.33 -3.85 -17.14
N GLN A 252 30.09 -2.91 -16.56
CA GLN A 252 31.44 -2.53 -17.02
C GLN A 252 32.27 -2.18 -15.79
N GLY A 253 33.24 -3.00 -15.47
CA GLY A 253 33.99 -2.92 -14.22
C GLY A 253 33.06 -2.99 -12.99
N SER A 254 33.16 -2.00 -12.12
CA SER A 254 32.33 -1.90 -10.91
C SER A 254 30.95 -1.25 -11.13
N ARG A 255 30.64 -0.78 -12.37
CA ARG A 255 29.40 -0.05 -12.70
C ARG A 255 28.40 -0.97 -13.37
N LEU A 256 27.12 -0.61 -13.23
CA LEU A 256 26.00 -1.23 -13.92
C LEU A 256 25.07 -0.18 -14.53
N TRP A 257 24.41 -0.55 -15.64
CA TRP A 257 23.48 0.34 -16.32
C TRP A 257 22.09 0.20 -15.75
N LEU A 258 21.51 1.30 -15.25
CA LEU A 258 20.13 1.35 -14.83
C LEU A 258 19.32 2.36 -15.63
N VAL A 259 18.05 2.05 -15.81
CA VAL A 259 17.06 2.89 -16.47
C VAL A 259 15.96 3.28 -15.47
N GLN A 260 15.44 4.49 -15.59
CA GLN A 260 14.28 4.89 -14.82
C GLN A 260 13.00 4.47 -15.57
N ARG A 261 12.12 3.77 -14.88
CA ARG A 261 10.86 3.35 -15.47
C ARG A 261 9.91 4.55 -15.62
N PRO A 262 9.01 4.52 -16.62
CA PRO A 262 7.95 5.53 -16.73
C PRO A 262 7.16 5.67 -15.42
N ASP A 263 6.60 6.83 -15.16
CA ASP A 263 5.83 7.11 -13.93
C ASP A 263 4.55 6.26 -13.77
N THR A 264 4.12 5.62 -14.85
CA THR A 264 2.93 4.77 -14.90
C THR A 264 3.30 3.28 -14.99
N GLY A 265 2.34 2.42 -14.71
CA GLY A 265 2.52 0.97 -14.79
C GLY A 265 3.17 0.35 -13.56
N VAL A 266 3.62 -0.90 -13.71
CA VAL A 266 4.26 -1.64 -12.61
C VAL A 266 5.64 -1.04 -12.34
N TRP A 267 5.93 -0.82 -11.06
CA TRP A 267 7.19 -0.21 -10.59
C TRP A 267 7.46 1.18 -11.19
N GLY A 268 6.41 1.93 -11.57
CA GLY A 268 6.57 3.25 -12.18
C GLY A 268 7.44 4.18 -11.34
N GLY A 269 8.32 4.92 -12.02
CA GLY A 269 9.28 5.84 -11.41
C GLY A 269 10.48 5.19 -10.71
N LEU A 270 10.51 3.86 -10.55
CA LEU A 270 11.66 3.16 -9.97
C LEU A 270 12.79 3.02 -10.99
N TRP A 271 14.01 2.92 -10.48
CA TRP A 271 15.16 2.49 -11.26
C TRP A 271 15.19 0.96 -11.38
N SER A 272 15.52 0.47 -12.55
CA SER A 272 15.51 -0.97 -12.83
C SER A 272 16.59 -1.31 -13.87
N LEU A 273 16.89 -2.59 -13.97
CA LEU A 273 17.61 -3.10 -15.13
C LEU A 273 16.75 -2.90 -16.38
N PRO A 274 17.36 -2.60 -17.55
CA PRO A 274 16.64 -2.58 -18.82
C PRO A 274 15.88 -3.87 -19.06
N GLU A 275 14.67 -3.77 -19.64
CA GLU A 275 13.71 -4.86 -19.76
C GLU A 275 13.29 -5.06 -21.23
N TRP A 276 13.23 -6.30 -21.68
CA TRP A 276 12.75 -6.71 -22.99
C TRP A 276 11.62 -7.77 -22.89
N PRO A 277 10.61 -7.69 -23.76
CA PRO A 277 9.47 -8.62 -23.73
C PRO A 277 9.79 -10.03 -24.22
N ALA A 278 10.90 -10.24 -24.92
CA ALA A 278 11.29 -11.53 -25.47
C ALA A 278 12.82 -11.77 -25.42
N ASP A 279 13.21 -13.00 -25.14
CA ASP A 279 14.61 -13.44 -25.08
C ASP A 279 15.34 -13.23 -26.42
N GLU A 280 14.65 -13.52 -27.53
CA GLU A 280 15.22 -13.50 -28.88
C GLU A 280 15.66 -12.09 -29.33
N GLU A 281 14.92 -11.07 -28.93
CA GLU A 281 15.26 -9.68 -29.28
C GLU A 281 16.55 -9.25 -28.58
N LEU A 282 16.63 -9.50 -27.27
CA LEU A 282 17.84 -9.16 -26.50
C LEU A 282 19.01 -10.02 -26.96
N THR A 283 18.85 -11.32 -27.16
CA THR A 283 19.91 -12.23 -27.60
C THR A 283 20.50 -11.78 -28.94
N ARG A 284 19.67 -11.41 -29.93
CA ARG A 284 20.14 -10.86 -31.21
C ARG A 284 20.92 -9.55 -31.06
N ARG A 285 20.53 -8.74 -30.08
CA ARG A 285 21.18 -7.45 -29.80
C ARG A 285 22.56 -7.65 -29.16
N VAL A 286 22.62 -8.43 -28.09
CA VAL A 286 23.86 -8.66 -27.33
C VAL A 286 24.88 -9.52 -28.10
N ALA A 287 24.45 -10.38 -29.04
CA ALA A 287 25.33 -11.16 -29.90
C ALA A 287 26.30 -10.30 -30.75
N ARG A 288 26.01 -8.99 -30.90
CA ARG A 288 26.84 -8.01 -31.61
C ARG A 288 27.69 -7.15 -30.69
N TRP A 289 27.56 -7.34 -29.38
CA TRP A 289 28.26 -6.54 -28.38
C TRP A 289 29.58 -7.19 -27.99
N PRO A 290 30.58 -6.41 -27.65
CA PRO A 290 31.80 -6.93 -27.04
C PRO A 290 31.51 -7.46 -25.63
N GLY A 291 32.35 -8.39 -25.17
CA GLY A 291 32.20 -8.99 -23.85
C GLY A 291 31.47 -10.32 -23.85
N GLU A 292 31.00 -10.73 -22.69
CA GLU A 292 30.43 -12.05 -22.46
C GLU A 292 29.14 -11.98 -21.63
N GLY A 293 28.28 -12.96 -21.83
CA GLY A 293 26.97 -13.03 -21.18
C GLY A 293 26.75 -14.33 -20.42
N GLU A 294 26.02 -14.23 -19.31
CA GLU A 294 25.61 -15.35 -18.47
C GLU A 294 24.13 -15.23 -18.16
N ALA A 295 23.36 -16.28 -18.49
CA ALA A 295 21.97 -16.38 -18.07
C ALA A 295 21.89 -16.80 -16.60
N LEU A 296 21.20 -16.00 -15.80
CA LEU A 296 20.99 -16.28 -14.38
C LEU A 296 19.65 -16.96 -14.12
N PRO A 297 19.45 -17.60 -12.96
CA PRO A 297 18.19 -18.22 -12.59
C PRO A 297 17.01 -17.27 -12.72
N ALA A 298 15.90 -17.74 -13.25
CA ALA A 298 14.67 -16.98 -13.39
C ALA A 298 14.11 -16.60 -12.01
N ILE A 299 13.54 -15.39 -11.93
CA ILE A 299 12.92 -14.88 -10.72
C ILE A 299 11.40 -14.84 -10.91
N GLU A 300 10.69 -15.63 -10.12
CA GLU A 300 9.23 -15.57 -10.07
C GLU A 300 8.77 -14.44 -9.13
N HIS A 301 7.95 -13.55 -9.65
CA HIS A 301 7.43 -12.41 -8.91
C HIS A 301 5.93 -12.28 -9.05
N ALA A 302 5.22 -12.55 -7.96
CA ALA A 302 3.76 -12.45 -7.92
C ALA A 302 3.29 -11.02 -7.69
N LEU A 303 2.46 -10.51 -8.59
CA LEU A 303 1.77 -9.23 -8.47
C LEU A 303 0.26 -9.46 -8.32
N THR A 304 -0.50 -8.43 -7.99
CA THR A 304 -1.96 -8.53 -7.81
C THR A 304 -2.68 -9.00 -9.07
N HIS A 305 -2.21 -8.55 -10.25
CA HIS A 305 -2.92 -8.78 -11.52
C HIS A 305 -2.29 -9.87 -12.38
N PHE A 306 -1.03 -10.22 -12.16
CA PHE A 306 -0.33 -11.25 -12.92
C PHE A 306 0.88 -11.80 -12.17
N ASP A 307 1.32 -12.97 -12.58
CA ASP A 307 2.59 -13.56 -12.19
C ASP A 307 3.64 -13.19 -13.25
N TRP A 308 4.82 -12.79 -12.79
CA TRP A 308 5.88 -12.26 -13.63
C TRP A 308 7.13 -13.11 -13.49
N THR A 309 7.50 -13.77 -14.57
CA THR A 309 8.78 -14.48 -14.69
C THR A 309 9.80 -13.51 -15.28
N LEU A 310 10.82 -13.17 -14.51
CA LEU A 310 11.92 -12.30 -14.91
C LEU A 310 13.14 -13.18 -15.16
N ARG A 311 13.74 -13.11 -16.35
CA ARG A 311 14.95 -13.85 -16.74
C ARG A 311 16.13 -12.87 -16.79
N PRO A 312 17.02 -12.86 -15.78
CA PRO A 312 18.18 -11.98 -15.82
C PRO A 312 19.23 -12.56 -16.77
N LEU A 313 19.74 -11.69 -17.67
CA LEU A 313 20.94 -11.91 -18.48
C LEU A 313 22.00 -10.94 -17.99
N ARG A 314 23.06 -11.44 -17.36
CA ARG A 314 24.22 -10.65 -16.98
C ARG A 314 25.14 -10.53 -18.19
N TRP A 315 25.44 -9.32 -18.62
CA TRP A 315 26.37 -9.04 -19.72
C TRP A 315 27.47 -8.11 -19.23
N THR A 316 28.72 -8.50 -19.47
CA THR A 316 29.88 -7.73 -19.03
C THR A 316 30.62 -7.17 -20.23
N TRP A 317 30.68 -5.85 -20.36
CA TRP A 317 31.52 -5.16 -21.34
C TRP A 317 32.95 -5.11 -20.87
N PRO A 318 33.95 -5.15 -21.80
CA PRO A 318 35.36 -4.85 -21.51
C PRO A 318 35.52 -3.45 -20.91
N GLU A 319 36.47 -3.31 -20.01
CA GLU A 319 36.76 -2.00 -19.39
C GLU A 319 37.52 -1.04 -20.33
N ASP A 320 38.21 -1.58 -21.28
CA ASP A 320 39.07 -0.89 -22.23
C ASP A 320 38.39 -0.56 -23.57
N LEU A 321 37.09 -0.50 -23.62
CA LEU A 321 36.34 -0.08 -24.80
C LEU A 321 36.74 1.34 -25.22
N ALA A 322 36.96 1.51 -26.52
CA ALA A 322 37.19 2.85 -27.09
C ALA A 322 35.94 3.74 -26.84
N ALA A 323 36.15 5.01 -26.52
CA ALA A 323 35.04 5.91 -26.14
C ALA A 323 33.96 6.02 -27.23
N ALA A 324 34.36 5.98 -28.53
CA ALA A 324 33.41 6.00 -29.65
C ALA A 324 32.51 4.74 -29.69
N ASP A 325 33.11 3.56 -29.45
CA ASP A 325 32.36 2.30 -29.43
C ASP A 325 31.43 2.22 -28.23
N GLN A 326 31.93 2.67 -27.07
CA GLN A 326 31.06 2.74 -25.86
C GLN A 326 29.87 3.66 -26.11
N GLN A 327 30.09 4.86 -26.65
CA GLN A 327 29.01 5.80 -26.95
C GLN A 327 27.99 5.21 -27.95
N ALA A 328 28.46 4.50 -28.98
CA ALA A 328 27.59 3.85 -29.95
C ALA A 328 26.74 2.72 -29.33
N LEU A 329 27.35 1.93 -28.41
CA LEU A 329 26.64 0.88 -27.68
C LEU A 329 25.61 1.46 -26.68
N GLU A 330 25.97 2.51 -25.95
CA GLU A 330 25.08 3.20 -25.03
C GLU A 330 23.88 3.84 -25.74
N ALA A 331 24.09 4.40 -26.94
CA ALA A 331 23.01 4.95 -27.76
C ALA A 331 21.98 3.88 -28.21
N ALA A 332 22.37 2.61 -28.23
CA ALA A 332 21.48 1.49 -28.51
C ALA A 332 20.71 0.98 -27.30
N LEU A 333 21.02 1.48 -26.10
CA LEU A 333 20.31 1.12 -24.87
C LEU A 333 19.11 2.04 -24.61
N PRO A 334 18.13 1.61 -23.82
CA PRO A 334 17.16 2.54 -23.24
C PRO A 334 17.85 3.62 -22.41
N VAL A 335 17.31 4.83 -22.41
CA VAL A 335 17.86 5.98 -21.67
C VAL A 335 18.09 5.62 -20.20
N GLY A 336 19.33 5.72 -19.76
CA GLY A 336 19.77 5.31 -18.43
C GLY A 336 21.07 5.95 -18.01
N ARG A 337 21.72 5.39 -17.01
CA ARG A 337 23.03 5.84 -16.54
C ARG A 337 23.84 4.71 -15.91
N TRP A 338 25.15 4.86 -15.97
CA TRP A 338 26.07 4.03 -15.22
C TRP A 338 26.09 4.41 -13.74
N LEU A 339 26.02 3.42 -12.88
CA LEU A 339 26.06 3.57 -11.43
C LEU A 339 26.92 2.45 -10.85
N THR A 340 27.61 2.73 -9.77
CA THR A 340 28.15 1.68 -8.92
C THR A 340 27.00 0.91 -8.24
N GLN A 341 27.28 -0.30 -7.80
CA GLN A 341 26.27 -1.07 -7.04
C GLN A 341 25.83 -0.34 -5.76
N ALA A 342 26.76 0.34 -5.09
CA ALA A 342 26.45 1.11 -3.88
C ALA A 342 25.51 2.30 -4.18
N GLU A 343 25.71 3.01 -5.28
CA GLU A 343 24.81 4.09 -5.72
C GLU A 343 23.43 3.53 -6.13
N ALA A 344 23.41 2.44 -6.89
CA ALA A 344 22.17 1.77 -7.31
C ALA A 344 21.33 1.36 -6.11
N LEU A 345 21.93 0.81 -5.05
CA LEU A 345 21.23 0.38 -3.85
C LEU A 345 20.65 1.53 -3.00
N ARG A 346 21.07 2.76 -3.25
CA ARG A 346 20.50 3.98 -2.64
C ARG A 346 19.25 4.48 -3.38
N LEU A 347 18.94 3.92 -4.54
CA LEU A 347 17.77 4.28 -5.33
C LEU A 347 16.56 3.40 -4.99
N GLY A 348 15.38 3.88 -5.39
CA GLY A 348 14.16 3.07 -5.38
C GLY A 348 14.25 1.97 -6.43
N LEU A 349 14.50 0.74 -6.01
CA LEU A 349 14.57 -0.45 -6.86
C LEU A 349 13.39 -1.38 -6.60
N PRO A 350 12.86 -2.07 -7.63
CA PRO A 350 11.97 -3.21 -7.42
C PRO A 350 12.65 -4.29 -6.56
N ALA A 351 11.88 -4.95 -5.71
CA ALA A 351 12.42 -5.97 -4.81
C ALA A 351 13.19 -7.10 -5.53
N PRO A 352 12.74 -7.62 -6.70
CA PRO A 352 13.52 -8.61 -7.46
C PRO A 352 14.87 -8.07 -7.94
N VAL A 353 14.91 -6.82 -8.42
CA VAL A 353 16.17 -6.19 -8.86
C VAL A 353 17.10 -5.96 -7.68
N ARG A 354 16.57 -5.46 -6.56
CA ARG A 354 17.38 -5.26 -5.35
C ARG A 354 18.03 -6.57 -4.88
N ARG A 355 17.24 -7.66 -4.80
CA ARG A 355 17.75 -8.99 -4.42
C ARG A 355 18.82 -9.49 -5.39
N LEU A 356 18.59 -9.33 -6.69
CA LEU A 356 19.59 -9.71 -7.69
C LEU A 356 20.91 -8.98 -7.49
N LEU A 357 20.87 -7.67 -7.22
CA LEU A 357 22.09 -6.86 -7.01
C LEU A 357 22.78 -7.15 -5.67
N THR A 358 22.07 -7.62 -4.64
CA THR A 358 22.65 -7.96 -3.33
C THR A 358 23.10 -9.41 -3.20
N GLY A 359 22.73 -10.27 -4.17
CA GLY A 359 23.03 -11.72 -4.11
C GLY A 359 22.19 -12.45 -3.05
N ALA A 360 21.05 -11.86 -2.62
CA ALA A 360 20.20 -12.36 -1.54
C ALA A 360 18.96 -13.09 -2.07
#